data_1b53e9eb53ed67e14350ee9c3d3ba60c
#
_entry.id   1b53e9eb53ed67e14350ee9c3d3ba60c
#
_cell.length_a   1.000
_cell.length_b   1.000
_cell.length_c   1.000
_cell.angle_alpha   90.00
_cell.angle_beta   90.00
_cell.angle_gamma   90.00
#
_symmetry.space_group_name_H-M   'P 1'
#
loop_
_entity.id
_entity.type
_entity.pdbx_description
1 polymer ?
#
loop_
_entity_poly.entity_id
_entity_poly.type
_entity_poly.pdbx_seq_one_letter_code
_entity_poly.pdbx_strand_id
1 'polypeptide(L)'
;MWYHNTIRKGATQMAEEKQEISLRVPGEMAYALVIRTALGGVAILKDLNMDQMDDLRAAADEACDCLLHQGRAVSAVQVKVKDGGDTLTVSLEAEFFGPRDAGCQVQTDVSRAVLETLIPQVTLHSAEDGCVCRIDLTLVKAA
;
A
#
# COMPACT_ATOMS: atom_id res chain seq x y z
N MET A 1 12.12 14.15 -36.86
CA MET A 1 12.12 15.00 -35.65
C MET A 1 10.91 14.77 -34.79
N TRP A 2 9.69 14.84 -35.33
CA TRP A 2 8.48 14.49 -34.61
C TRP A 2 8.46 13.02 -34.14
N TYR A 3 8.92 12.10 -34.95
CA TYR A 3 9.02 10.66 -34.65
C TYR A 3 9.94 10.38 -33.46
N HIS A 4 11.08 11.05 -33.36
CA HIS A 4 12.01 10.91 -32.24
C HIS A 4 11.43 11.39 -30.92
N ASN A 5 10.67 12.49 -30.91
CA ASN A 5 10.02 13.01 -29.71
C ASN A 5 8.94 12.06 -29.18
N THR A 6 8.17 11.43 -30.08
CA THR A 6 7.15 10.46 -29.73
C THR A 6 7.78 9.21 -29.12
N ILE A 7 8.88 8.72 -29.67
CA ILE A 7 9.60 7.55 -29.12
C ILE A 7 10.18 7.88 -27.74
N ARG A 8 10.76 9.05 -27.52
CA ARG A 8 11.30 9.45 -26.22
C ARG A 8 10.22 9.55 -25.14
N LYS A 9 9.07 10.14 -25.47
CA LYS A 9 7.93 10.21 -24.54
C LYS A 9 7.41 8.81 -24.19
N GLY A 10 7.29 7.93 -25.17
CA GLY A 10 6.88 6.55 -24.96
C GLY A 10 7.87 5.77 -24.11
N ALA A 11 9.17 5.92 -24.36
CA ALA A 11 10.21 5.25 -23.58
C ALA A 11 10.26 5.74 -22.14
N THR A 12 10.11 7.04 -21.87
CA THR A 12 10.07 7.62 -20.53
C THR A 12 8.85 7.14 -19.78
N GLN A 13 7.69 7.15 -20.40
CA GLN A 13 6.44 6.69 -19.82
C GLN A 13 6.48 5.19 -19.50
N MET A 14 7.03 4.38 -20.39
CA MET A 14 7.23 2.94 -20.16
C MET A 14 8.23 2.67 -19.03
N ALA A 15 9.29 3.48 -18.90
CA ALA A 15 10.27 3.35 -17.82
C ALA A 15 9.64 3.69 -16.47
N GLU A 16 8.78 4.71 -16.38
CA GLU A 16 8.04 5.07 -15.17
C GLU A 16 7.06 3.97 -14.78
N GLU A 17 6.29 3.43 -15.72
CA GLU A 17 5.37 2.32 -15.50
C GLU A 17 6.10 1.05 -15.05
N LYS A 18 7.29 0.76 -15.64
CA LYS A 18 8.10 -0.40 -15.27
C LYS A 18 8.70 -0.30 -13.86
N GLN A 19 8.79 0.90 -13.29
CA GLN A 19 9.27 1.10 -11.93
C GLN A 19 8.17 1.00 -10.89
N GLU A 20 6.92 0.97 -11.32
CA GLU A 20 5.79 0.73 -10.43
C GLU A 20 5.61 -0.77 -10.20
N ILE A 21 5.59 -1.17 -8.95
CA ILE A 21 5.28 -2.55 -8.56
C ILE A 21 3.83 -2.59 -8.14
N SER A 22 3.08 -3.54 -8.69
CA SER A 22 1.68 -3.73 -8.38
C SER A 22 1.42 -5.20 -8.06
N LEU A 23 0.68 -5.45 -6.98
CA LEU A 23 0.32 -6.78 -6.52
C LEU A 23 -1.14 -6.76 -6.09
N ARG A 24 -1.92 -7.73 -6.54
CA ARG A 24 -3.33 -7.89 -6.16
C ARG A 24 -3.54 -9.28 -5.58
N VAL A 25 -4.08 -9.34 -4.37
CA VAL A 25 -4.34 -10.60 -3.67
C VAL A 25 -5.82 -10.68 -3.25
N PRO A 26 -6.36 -11.89 -3.03
CA PRO A 26 -7.70 -12.02 -2.46
C PRO A 26 -7.86 -11.30 -1.12
N GLY A 27 -9.07 -10.82 -0.84
CA GLY A 27 -9.40 -10.06 0.38
C GLY A 27 -9.52 -10.93 1.63
N GLU A 28 -8.52 -11.72 1.92
CA GLU A 28 -8.46 -12.60 3.09
C GLU A 28 -7.14 -12.40 3.83
N MET A 29 -7.20 -12.42 5.16
CA MET A 29 -6.03 -12.12 6.01
C MET A 29 -4.84 -13.05 5.77
N ALA A 30 -5.09 -14.30 5.36
CA ALA A 30 -4.03 -15.26 5.01
C ALA A 30 -3.09 -14.71 3.92
N TYR A 31 -3.58 -13.89 3.01
CA TYR A 31 -2.78 -13.32 1.92
C TYR A 31 -1.92 -12.11 2.35
N ALA A 32 -2.07 -11.63 3.58
CA ALA A 32 -1.13 -10.65 4.14
C ALA A 32 0.31 -11.18 4.13
N LEU A 33 0.48 -12.49 4.25
CA LEU A 33 1.80 -13.14 4.14
C LEU A 33 2.45 -12.89 2.77
N VAL A 34 1.66 -12.96 1.70
CA VAL A 34 2.16 -12.71 0.32
C VAL A 34 2.60 -11.25 0.20
N ILE A 35 1.78 -10.33 0.68
CA ILE A 35 2.08 -8.89 0.67
C ILE A 35 3.36 -8.61 1.47
N ARG A 36 3.44 -9.12 2.69
CA ARG A 36 4.59 -8.93 3.57
C ARG A 36 5.87 -9.47 2.95
N THR A 37 5.82 -10.65 2.34
CA THR A 37 6.97 -11.27 1.68
C THR A 37 7.43 -10.45 0.48
N ALA A 38 6.49 -10.00 -0.35
CA ALA A 38 6.78 -9.14 -1.49
C ALA A 38 7.41 -7.81 -1.05
N LEU A 39 6.88 -7.17 -0.01
CA LEU A 39 7.43 -5.92 0.51
C LEU A 39 8.82 -6.08 1.13
N GLY A 40 9.13 -7.24 1.69
CA GLY A 40 10.49 -7.56 2.13
C GLY A 40 11.47 -7.53 0.97
N GLY A 41 11.12 -8.13 -0.16
CA GLY A 41 11.91 -8.07 -1.39
C GLY A 41 12.05 -6.65 -1.96
N VAL A 42 10.95 -5.90 -1.95
CA VAL A 42 10.96 -4.49 -2.37
C VAL A 42 11.91 -3.67 -1.49
N ALA A 43 11.87 -3.86 -0.18
CA ALA A 43 12.72 -3.14 0.76
C ALA A 43 14.21 -3.33 0.44
N ILE A 44 14.61 -4.55 0.11
CA ILE A 44 15.99 -4.85 -0.29
C ILE A 44 16.35 -4.13 -1.60
N LEU A 45 15.48 -4.20 -2.60
CA LEU A 45 15.74 -3.60 -3.92
C LEU A 45 15.71 -2.07 -3.88
N LYS A 46 15.04 -1.47 -2.93
CA LYS A 46 14.84 -0.01 -2.84
C LYS A 46 15.67 0.63 -1.73
N ASP A 47 16.70 -0.02 -1.26
CA ASP A 47 17.69 0.51 -0.32
C ASP A 47 17.11 0.90 1.06
N LEU A 48 16.11 0.19 1.53
CA LEU A 48 15.66 0.30 2.91
C LEU A 48 16.59 -0.50 3.82
N ASN A 49 16.82 0.00 5.02
CA ASN A 49 17.59 -0.75 6.02
C ASN A 49 16.72 -1.84 6.68
N MET A 50 17.33 -2.67 7.52
CA MET A 50 16.64 -3.80 8.16
C MET A 50 15.50 -3.36 9.05
N ASP A 51 15.68 -2.27 9.81
CA ASP A 51 14.63 -1.74 10.69
C ASP A 51 13.45 -1.23 9.87
N GLN A 52 13.71 -0.53 8.77
CA GLN A 52 12.67 -0.05 7.86
C GLN A 52 11.93 -1.22 7.19
N MET A 53 12.64 -2.29 6.83
CA MET A 53 12.02 -3.48 6.26
C MET A 53 11.09 -4.14 7.27
N ASP A 54 11.53 -4.31 8.52
CA ASP A 54 10.73 -4.90 9.58
C ASP A 54 9.49 -4.04 9.88
N ASP A 55 9.66 -2.73 9.97
CA ASP A 55 8.57 -1.78 10.20
C ASP A 55 7.56 -1.78 9.05
N LEU A 56 8.04 -1.83 7.81
CA LEU A 56 7.16 -1.89 6.64
C LEU A 56 6.33 -3.18 6.60
N ARG A 57 6.95 -4.31 6.93
CA ARG A 57 6.26 -5.61 6.99
C ARG A 57 5.20 -5.62 8.10
N ALA A 58 5.53 -5.10 9.29
CA ALA A 58 4.58 -4.97 10.39
C ALA A 58 3.44 -4.00 10.03
N ALA A 59 3.75 -2.88 9.39
CA ALA A 59 2.74 -1.92 8.92
C ALA A 59 1.81 -2.53 7.87
N ALA A 60 2.33 -3.37 6.98
CA ALA A 60 1.51 -4.06 5.98
C ALA A 60 0.50 -5.01 6.64
N ASP A 61 0.92 -5.74 7.67
CA ASP A 61 0.01 -6.61 8.43
C ASP A 61 -1.10 -5.80 9.09
N GLU A 62 -0.77 -4.70 9.74
CA GLU A 62 -1.75 -3.81 10.38
C GLU A 62 -2.68 -3.16 9.37
N ALA A 63 -2.17 -2.72 8.24
CA ALA A 63 -2.98 -2.14 7.17
C ALA A 63 -3.97 -3.16 6.60
N CYS A 64 -3.55 -4.40 6.37
CA CYS A 64 -4.44 -5.48 5.93
C CYS A 64 -5.53 -5.76 6.97
N ASP A 65 -5.15 -5.84 8.24
CA ASP A 65 -6.10 -6.05 9.33
C ASP A 65 -7.16 -4.94 9.37
N CYS A 66 -6.73 -3.69 9.24
CA CYS A 66 -7.62 -2.54 9.18
C CYS A 66 -8.60 -2.63 8.00
N LEU A 67 -8.07 -2.86 6.80
CA LEU A 67 -8.87 -2.89 5.56
C LEU A 67 -9.87 -4.06 5.54
N LEU A 68 -9.50 -5.20 6.10
CA LEU A 68 -10.29 -6.42 6.02
C LEU A 68 -11.34 -6.58 7.13
N HIS A 69 -11.26 -5.78 8.20
CA HIS A 69 -12.11 -5.94 9.39
C HIS A 69 -12.91 -4.67 9.72
N GLN A 70 -13.68 -4.19 8.75
CA GLN A 70 -14.48 -2.97 8.89
C GLN A 70 -15.99 -3.21 8.73
N GLY A 71 -16.41 -4.48 8.68
CA GLY A 71 -17.82 -4.81 8.47
C GLY A 71 -18.28 -4.60 7.04
N ARG A 72 -17.37 -4.59 6.09
CA ARG A 72 -17.66 -4.57 4.65
C ARG A 72 -16.81 -5.60 3.95
N ALA A 73 -17.43 -6.41 3.09
CA ALA A 73 -16.74 -7.47 2.37
C ALA A 73 -15.69 -6.91 1.41
N VAL A 74 -14.53 -7.54 1.39
CA VAL A 74 -13.39 -7.15 0.52
C VAL A 74 -13.11 -8.31 -0.43
N SER A 75 -13.17 -8.04 -1.73
CA SER A 75 -12.86 -9.03 -2.76
C SER A 75 -11.36 -9.18 -2.99
N ALA A 76 -10.64 -8.08 -2.89
CA ALA A 76 -9.19 -8.05 -3.10
C ALA A 76 -8.54 -6.89 -2.37
N VAL A 77 -7.24 -7.04 -2.11
CA VAL A 77 -6.36 -5.94 -1.68
C VAL A 77 -5.34 -5.72 -2.79
N GLN A 78 -5.24 -4.48 -3.26
CA GLN A 78 -4.25 -4.09 -4.23
C GLN A 78 -3.15 -3.29 -3.56
N VAL A 79 -1.91 -3.70 -3.81
CA VAL A 79 -0.72 -3.03 -3.28
C VAL A 79 0.03 -2.40 -4.45
N LYS A 80 0.38 -1.14 -4.30
CA LYS A 80 1.21 -0.42 -5.28
C LYS A 80 2.40 0.19 -4.57
N VAL A 81 3.56 0.07 -5.19
CA VAL A 81 4.80 0.66 -4.69
C VAL A 81 5.28 1.69 -5.69
N LYS A 82 5.44 2.92 -5.23
CA LYS A 82 5.96 4.03 -6.04
C LYS A 82 7.28 4.51 -5.46
N ASP A 83 8.30 4.53 -6.33
CA ASP A 83 9.61 5.05 -5.99
C ASP A 83 9.68 6.53 -6.36
N GLY A 84 9.80 7.39 -5.36
CA GLY A 84 9.92 8.84 -5.54
C GLY A 84 11.35 9.35 -5.49
N GLY A 85 12.35 8.48 -5.62
CA GLY A 85 13.76 8.83 -5.49
C GLY A 85 14.21 8.73 -4.05
N ASP A 86 14.02 9.78 -3.26
CA ASP A 86 14.38 9.78 -1.83
C ASP A 86 13.34 9.11 -0.95
N THR A 87 12.12 8.95 -1.44
CA THR A 87 11.02 8.36 -0.70
C THR A 87 10.47 7.13 -1.42
N LEU A 88 9.85 6.26 -0.64
CA LEU A 88 9.12 5.10 -1.13
C LEU A 88 7.71 5.17 -0.57
N THR A 89 6.70 5.10 -1.42
CA THR A 89 5.29 5.06 -1.00
C THR A 89 4.69 3.72 -1.34
N VAL A 90 4.14 3.06 -0.32
CA VAL A 90 3.39 1.81 -0.46
C VAL A 90 1.94 2.11 -0.18
N SER A 91 1.07 1.85 -1.16
CA SER A 91 -0.37 2.05 -1.04
C SER A 91 -1.07 0.70 -1.01
N LEU A 92 -1.92 0.49 0.00
CA LEU A 92 -2.77 -0.70 0.10
C LEU A 92 -4.22 -0.24 -0.06
N GLU A 93 -4.92 -0.79 -1.02
CA GLU A 93 -6.30 -0.41 -1.35
C GLU A 93 -7.22 -1.61 -1.32
N ALA A 94 -8.35 -1.48 -0.62
CA ALA A 94 -9.37 -2.51 -0.58
C ALA A 94 -10.33 -2.35 -1.76
N GLU A 95 -10.62 -3.46 -2.43
CA GLU A 95 -11.71 -3.54 -3.39
C GLU A 95 -12.92 -4.12 -2.66
N PHE A 96 -13.84 -3.27 -2.28
CA PHE A 96 -15.05 -3.67 -1.55
C PHE A 96 -16.11 -4.23 -2.49
N PHE A 97 -16.95 -5.10 -1.96
CA PHE A 97 -18.20 -5.49 -2.59
C PHE A 97 -19.31 -5.53 -1.54
N GLY A 98 -20.49 -5.12 -1.96
CA GLY A 98 -21.63 -5.01 -1.04
C GLY A 98 -21.53 -3.85 -0.05
N PRO A 99 -22.59 -3.63 0.72
CA PRO A 99 -22.67 -2.55 1.68
C PRO A 99 -21.91 -2.89 2.97
N ARG A 100 -21.61 -1.85 3.76
CA ARG A 100 -21.11 -2.00 5.11
C ARG A 100 -22.21 -2.51 6.04
N ASP A 101 -21.88 -3.43 6.96
CA ASP A 101 -22.80 -3.90 7.99
C ASP A 101 -23.17 -2.77 8.95
N ALA A 102 -24.46 -2.54 9.15
CA ALA A 102 -24.99 -1.39 9.91
C ALA A 102 -24.58 -1.39 11.39
N GLY A 103 -24.24 -2.53 11.97
CA GLY A 103 -23.84 -2.64 13.38
C GLY A 103 -22.35 -2.61 13.61
N CYS A 104 -21.54 -2.53 12.57
CA CYS A 104 -20.09 -2.61 12.68
C CYS A 104 -19.49 -1.24 12.98
N GLN A 105 -18.70 -1.16 14.05
CA GLN A 105 -17.94 0.04 14.38
C GLN A 105 -16.52 -0.08 13.81
N VAL A 106 -16.09 0.96 13.09
CA VAL A 106 -14.74 1.01 12.54
C VAL A 106 -13.80 1.61 13.57
N GLN A 107 -12.80 0.83 14.02
CA GLN A 107 -11.79 1.28 14.98
C GLN A 107 -10.51 1.70 14.25
N THR A 108 -10.62 2.74 13.44
CA THR A 108 -9.48 3.25 12.65
C THR A 108 -8.44 3.95 13.48
N ASP A 109 -8.80 4.49 14.65
CA ASP A 109 -7.87 5.24 15.51
C ASP A 109 -6.76 4.34 16.05
N VAL A 110 -7.08 3.09 16.41
CA VAL A 110 -6.09 2.12 16.88
C VAL A 110 -5.12 1.76 15.77
N SER A 111 -5.64 1.43 14.59
CA SER A 111 -4.82 1.10 13.43
C SER A 111 -3.93 2.28 13.03
N ARG A 112 -4.47 3.49 13.00
CA ARG A 112 -3.69 4.70 12.72
C ARG A 112 -2.55 4.86 13.72
N ALA A 113 -2.83 4.72 15.01
CA ALA A 113 -1.81 4.86 16.06
C ALA A 113 -0.68 3.84 15.89
N VAL A 114 -1.01 2.58 15.61
CA VAL A 114 -0.01 1.54 15.35
C VAL A 114 0.82 1.87 14.12
N LEU A 115 0.18 2.23 13.02
CA LEU A 115 0.87 2.56 11.77
C LEU A 115 1.81 3.76 11.94
N GLU A 116 1.39 4.79 12.66
CA GLU A 116 2.20 6.00 12.89
C GLU A 116 3.42 5.73 13.77
N THR A 117 3.43 4.66 14.59
CA THR A 117 4.63 4.25 15.33
C THR A 117 5.66 3.56 14.44
N LEU A 118 5.22 2.99 13.31
CA LEU A 118 6.07 2.18 12.42
C LEU A 118 6.56 2.97 11.21
N ILE A 119 5.74 3.87 10.68
CA ILE A 119 5.97 4.55 9.41
C ILE A 119 5.93 6.06 9.62
N PRO A 120 6.92 6.81 9.07
CA PRO A 120 7.00 8.25 9.28
C PRO A 120 5.79 9.04 8.78
N GLN A 121 5.20 8.62 7.67
CA GLN A 121 4.04 9.31 7.11
C GLN A 121 2.98 8.31 6.71
N VAL A 122 1.82 8.40 7.33
CA VAL A 122 0.67 7.52 7.10
C VAL A 122 -0.54 8.36 6.72
N THR A 123 -1.21 7.98 5.64
CA THR A 123 -2.46 8.63 5.22
C THR A 123 -3.53 7.56 5.03
N LEU A 124 -4.66 7.71 5.72
CA LEU A 124 -5.83 6.86 5.56
C LEU A 124 -6.86 7.60 4.71
N HIS A 125 -7.33 6.95 3.66
CA HIS A 125 -8.39 7.48 2.79
C HIS A 125 -9.68 6.75 3.07
N SER A 126 -10.75 7.49 3.35
CA SER A 126 -12.06 6.92 3.68
C SER A 126 -13.02 7.00 2.50
N ALA A 127 -13.84 5.97 2.33
CA ALA A 127 -14.96 5.96 1.43
C ALA A 127 -16.16 6.72 2.04
N GLU A 128 -17.24 6.90 1.26
CA GLU A 128 -18.42 7.63 1.70
C GLU A 128 -19.11 7.00 2.93
N ASP A 129 -19.02 5.69 3.07
CA ASP A 129 -19.60 4.96 4.21
C ASP A 129 -18.73 5.01 5.48
N GLY A 130 -17.59 5.71 5.44
CA GLY A 130 -16.65 5.82 6.53
C GLY A 130 -15.62 4.70 6.63
N CYS A 131 -15.73 3.66 5.81
CA CYS A 131 -14.70 2.63 5.75
C CYS A 131 -13.39 3.19 5.18
N VAL A 132 -12.26 2.79 5.74
CA VAL A 132 -10.96 3.08 5.15
C VAL A 132 -10.84 2.26 3.86
N CYS A 133 -10.65 2.93 2.74
CA CYS A 133 -10.53 2.26 1.44
C CYS A 133 -9.09 2.15 0.94
N ARG A 134 -8.20 3.04 1.39
CA ARG A 134 -6.78 3.01 1.02
C ARG A 134 -5.91 3.54 2.14
N ILE A 135 -4.76 2.92 2.32
CA ILE A 135 -3.74 3.34 3.27
C ILE A 135 -2.44 3.58 2.51
N ASP A 136 -1.90 4.78 2.62
CA ASP A 136 -0.62 5.14 2.02
C ASP A 136 0.46 5.22 3.11
N LEU A 137 1.54 4.50 2.90
CA LEU A 137 2.69 4.43 3.79
C LEU A 137 3.90 5.02 3.07
N THR A 138 4.46 6.10 3.58
CA THR A 138 5.62 6.75 2.96
C THR A 138 6.82 6.71 3.89
N LEU A 139 7.92 6.18 3.36
CA LEU A 139 9.21 6.10 4.05
C LEU A 139 10.25 6.94 3.31
N VAL A 140 11.20 7.47 4.07
CA VAL A 140 12.40 8.10 3.52
C VAL A 140 13.47 7.00 3.41
N LYS A 141 14.01 6.80 2.21
CA LYS A 141 15.03 5.78 1.99
C LYS A 141 16.26 6.04 2.86
N ALA A 142 16.88 4.96 3.32
CA ALA A 142 18.17 5.05 4.00
C ALA A 142 19.23 5.62 3.04
N ALA A 143 20.08 6.48 3.58
CA ALA A 143 21.15 7.09 2.79
C ALA A 143 22.25 6.06 2.43
#